data_7d43a1e93c3928f7094b6ef6690b12cf
#
_entry.id   7d43a1e93c3928f7094b6ef6690b12cf
#
_cell.length_a   1.000
_cell.length_b   1.000
_cell.length_c   1.000
_cell.angle_alpha   90.00
_cell.angle_beta   90.00
_cell.angle_gamma   90.00
#
_symmetry.space_group_name_H-M   'P 1'
#
loop_
_entity.id
_entity.type
_entity.pdbx_description
1 polymer ?
#
loop_
_entity_poly.entity_id
_entity_poly.type
_entity_poly.pdbx_seq_one_letter_code
_entity_poly.pdbx_strand_id
1 'polypeptide(L)'
;MDYSQFLLMKEELSLIAVIVILFIADLFMSPDAHKHDGKPMLNTMLPVALLIVHTLITIVPGPAADAFGGMYHNQPIQSIVKSILSVGTLIVFLMAHEWMRRPDAAIKQGEFYVLTLSTLLGMYFMISAGHFLMFFIGLETASIPMAALVAFDKYRHHSAEAGAKYILTALFSSGLLLYGLSLIYGTVGTLYFADIPAHLDGSPLQIMAFVFFFSGMGFKISLVPFHLWTADVYEGAPSTVTAYLSVISKGAAAFVLMTILYKVFAPMAAQWQEVLYWVIIASITLANLFALRQENLKRLMAFSSISQAGYIMLGVISGTSLGMTSLV
;
A
#
# COMPACT_ATOMS: atom_id res chain seq x y z
N MET A 1 15.10 -26.14 -9.23
CA MET A 1 14.74 -24.71 -9.04
C MET A 1 15.98 -23.89 -9.37
N ASP A 2 15.84 -22.91 -10.25
CA ASP A 2 16.95 -22.03 -10.58
C ASP A 2 16.98 -20.88 -9.55
N TYR A 3 17.89 -20.95 -8.61
CA TYR A 3 18.05 -19.96 -7.54
C TYR A 3 18.48 -18.58 -8.09
N SER A 4 18.93 -18.50 -9.36
CA SER A 4 19.29 -17.22 -9.98
C SER A 4 18.10 -16.28 -10.11
N GLN A 5 16.86 -16.79 -10.17
CA GLN A 5 15.64 -15.99 -10.23
C GLN A 5 15.45 -15.10 -8.99
N PHE A 6 15.95 -15.50 -7.83
CA PHE A 6 15.91 -14.66 -6.62
C PHE A 6 16.79 -13.41 -6.75
N LEU A 7 17.83 -13.42 -7.59
CA LEU A 7 18.66 -12.24 -7.82
C LEU A 7 17.91 -11.13 -8.54
N LEU A 8 16.83 -11.48 -9.28
CA LEU A 8 15.95 -10.49 -9.90
C LEU A 8 15.09 -9.75 -8.87
N MET A 9 14.88 -10.33 -7.68
CA MET A 9 14.14 -9.74 -6.55
C MET A 9 15.08 -9.02 -5.56
N LYS A 10 16.16 -8.39 -6.04
CA LYS A 10 17.16 -7.75 -5.18
C LYS A 10 16.56 -6.72 -4.22
N GLU A 11 15.52 -6.03 -4.67
CA GLU A 11 14.83 -4.96 -3.92
C GLU A 11 14.04 -5.54 -2.75
N GLU A 12 13.27 -6.60 -2.99
CA GLU A 12 12.54 -7.33 -1.95
C GLU A 12 13.49 -8.05 -1.00
N LEU A 13 14.52 -8.72 -1.53
CA LEU A 13 15.50 -9.42 -0.71
C LEU A 13 16.29 -8.47 0.20
N SER A 14 16.72 -7.33 -0.32
CA SER A 14 17.40 -6.33 0.52
C SER A 14 16.48 -5.78 1.61
N LEU A 15 15.20 -5.57 1.32
CA LEU A 15 14.22 -5.14 2.31
C LEU A 15 13.94 -6.22 3.36
N ILE A 16 13.82 -7.48 2.94
CA ILE A 16 13.70 -8.62 3.87
C ILE A 16 14.93 -8.70 4.78
N ALA A 17 16.14 -8.54 4.23
CA ALA A 17 17.35 -8.52 5.04
C ALA A 17 17.32 -7.39 6.10
N VAL A 18 16.88 -6.19 5.72
CA VAL A 18 16.70 -5.08 6.68
C VAL A 18 15.70 -5.44 7.77
N ILE A 19 14.54 -6.00 7.41
CA ILE A 19 13.52 -6.43 8.37
C ILE A 19 14.09 -7.45 9.36
N VAL A 20 14.80 -8.47 8.85
CA VAL A 20 15.40 -9.53 9.69
C VAL A 20 16.48 -8.95 10.61
N ILE A 21 17.34 -8.08 10.11
CA ILE A 21 18.38 -7.42 10.93
C ILE A 21 17.73 -6.59 12.04
N LEU A 22 16.70 -5.81 11.73
CA LEU A 22 16.00 -5.01 12.74
C LEU A 22 15.26 -5.87 13.76
N PHE A 23 14.62 -6.94 13.33
CA PHE A 23 13.95 -7.89 14.22
C PHE A 23 14.94 -8.54 15.19
N ILE A 24 16.09 -8.99 14.68
CA ILE A 24 17.15 -9.59 15.51
C ILE A 24 17.74 -8.52 16.45
N ALA A 25 18.01 -7.32 15.94
CA ALA A 25 18.55 -6.24 16.76
C ALA A 25 17.59 -5.89 17.91
N ASP A 26 16.29 -5.80 17.62
CA ASP A 26 15.28 -5.52 18.65
C ASP A 26 15.23 -6.61 19.73
N LEU A 27 15.30 -7.89 19.32
CA LEU A 27 15.29 -9.03 20.23
C LEU A 27 16.46 -9.01 21.23
N PHE A 28 17.67 -8.61 20.80
CA PHE A 28 18.87 -8.59 21.64
C PHE A 28 19.10 -7.25 22.36
N MET A 29 18.52 -6.17 21.87
CA MET A 29 18.69 -4.83 22.41
C MET A 29 17.52 -4.37 23.28
N SER A 30 16.42 -5.15 23.29
CA SER A 30 15.27 -4.87 24.14
C SER A 30 15.63 -5.10 25.61
N PRO A 31 15.56 -4.12 26.53
CA PRO A 31 15.79 -4.40 27.93
C PRO A 31 14.67 -5.24 28.51
N ASP A 32 14.98 -5.98 29.54
CA ASP A 32 13.99 -6.57 30.42
C ASP A 32 12.95 -5.50 30.80
N ALA A 33 11.67 -5.82 30.60
CA ALA A 33 10.53 -4.92 30.86
C ALA A 33 10.48 -4.37 32.29
N HIS A 34 11.44 -4.71 33.14
CA HIS A 34 11.54 -4.34 34.54
C HIS A 34 12.65 -3.30 34.86
N LYS A 35 13.49 -2.90 33.90
CA LYS A 35 14.50 -1.87 34.13
C LYS A 35 14.12 -0.60 33.37
N HIS A 36 13.35 0.25 34.04
CA HIS A 36 12.95 1.59 33.61
C HIS A 36 14.12 2.60 33.69
N ASP A 37 15.16 2.44 32.91
CA ASP A 37 16.19 3.46 32.77
C ASP A 37 16.05 4.33 31.51
N GLY A 38 14.85 4.58 31.03
CA GLY A 38 14.51 5.65 30.08
C GLY A 38 15.39 5.83 28.82
N LYS A 39 16.32 4.91 28.56
CA LYS A 39 17.19 4.95 27.39
C LYS A 39 16.49 4.27 26.21
N PRO A 40 16.40 4.95 25.06
CA PRO A 40 15.89 4.31 23.84
C PRO A 40 16.80 3.14 23.49
N MET A 41 16.25 1.98 23.33
CA MET A 41 16.93 0.71 23.29
C MET A 41 17.49 0.35 21.94
N LEU A 42 16.72 0.55 20.91
CA LEU A 42 17.20 0.53 19.55
C LEU A 42 17.73 1.92 19.24
N ASN A 43 19.00 2.03 18.82
CA ASN A 43 19.46 3.31 18.30
C ASN A 43 18.56 3.69 17.13
N THR A 44 17.73 4.73 17.28
CA THR A 44 16.79 5.20 16.26
C THR A 44 17.45 5.49 14.91
N MET A 45 18.77 5.65 14.90
CA MET A 45 19.56 5.82 13.68
C MET A 45 19.79 4.50 12.92
N LEU A 46 19.73 3.34 13.58
CA LEU A 46 19.95 2.07 12.91
C LEU A 46 18.89 1.76 11.84
N PRO A 47 17.56 1.86 12.10
CA PRO A 47 16.54 1.68 11.06
C PRO A 47 16.69 2.66 9.91
N VAL A 48 17.02 3.93 10.22
CA VAL A 48 17.24 4.97 9.21
C VAL A 48 18.46 4.64 8.34
N ALA A 49 19.59 4.25 8.94
CA ALA A 49 20.80 3.90 8.20
C ALA A 49 20.60 2.68 7.30
N LEU A 50 19.94 1.63 7.81
CA LEU A 50 19.63 0.42 7.01
C LEU A 50 18.67 0.74 5.86
N LEU A 51 17.66 1.59 6.08
CA LEU A 51 16.74 2.00 5.03
C LEU A 51 17.42 2.90 3.98
N ILE A 52 18.40 3.72 4.36
CA ILE A 52 19.23 4.47 3.39
C ILE A 52 19.99 3.49 2.50
N VAL A 53 20.66 2.49 3.07
CA VAL A 53 21.39 1.46 2.29
C VAL A 53 20.44 0.73 1.35
N HIS A 54 19.26 0.31 1.85
CA HIS A 54 18.23 -0.30 1.01
C HIS A 54 17.81 0.62 -0.14
N THR A 55 17.55 1.91 0.13
CA THR A 55 17.15 2.89 -0.88
C THR A 55 18.23 3.05 -1.97
N LEU A 56 19.49 3.07 -1.59
CA LEU A 56 20.61 3.13 -2.56
C LEU A 56 20.64 1.89 -3.47
N ILE A 57 20.27 0.72 -2.95
CA ILE A 57 20.17 -0.51 -3.76
C ILE A 57 18.98 -0.42 -4.73
N THR A 58 17.86 0.15 -4.33
CA THR A 58 16.64 0.25 -5.16
C THR A 58 16.75 1.31 -6.25
N ILE A 59 17.52 2.38 -6.06
CA ILE A 59 17.74 3.45 -7.06
C ILE A 59 18.41 2.89 -8.33
N VAL A 60 19.22 1.85 -8.20
CA VAL A 60 19.87 1.20 -9.37
C VAL A 60 18.89 0.17 -9.95
N PRO A 61 18.24 0.45 -11.09
CA PRO A 61 17.28 -0.49 -11.67
C PRO A 61 17.98 -1.80 -12.08
N GLY A 62 17.29 -2.92 -11.85
CA GLY A 62 17.71 -4.23 -12.35
C GLY A 62 17.40 -4.40 -13.84
N PRO A 63 17.89 -5.48 -14.47
CA PRO A 63 17.50 -5.83 -15.82
C PRO A 63 16.01 -6.13 -15.90
N ALA A 64 15.36 -5.75 -17.01
CA ALA A 64 13.99 -6.14 -17.27
C ALA A 64 13.95 -7.67 -17.48
N ALA A 65 13.26 -8.39 -16.59
CA ALA A 65 13.16 -9.83 -16.65
C ALA A 65 11.94 -10.33 -15.86
N ASP A 66 11.47 -11.51 -16.24
CA ASP A 66 10.40 -12.21 -15.55
C ASP A 66 10.99 -13.37 -14.73
N ALA A 67 10.44 -13.62 -13.57
CA ALA A 67 10.85 -14.70 -12.69
C ALA A 67 9.66 -15.56 -12.25
N PHE A 68 9.93 -16.75 -11.74
CA PHE A 68 8.92 -17.67 -11.21
C PHE A 68 7.78 -17.94 -12.19
N GLY A 69 8.15 -18.19 -13.46
CA GLY A 69 7.15 -18.50 -14.50
C GLY A 69 6.23 -17.32 -14.87
N GLY A 70 6.71 -16.08 -14.73
CA GLY A 70 5.92 -14.87 -15.01
C GLY A 70 5.07 -14.38 -13.84
N MET A 71 5.20 -14.97 -12.65
CA MET A 71 4.50 -14.45 -11.46
C MET A 71 5.10 -13.15 -10.95
N TYR A 72 6.40 -12.94 -11.17
CA TYR A 72 7.15 -11.74 -10.78
C TYR A 72 7.73 -11.07 -12.02
N HIS A 73 7.48 -9.78 -12.15
CA HIS A 73 8.06 -8.93 -13.18
C HIS A 73 9.04 -7.95 -12.55
N ASN A 74 10.22 -7.80 -13.15
CA ASN A 74 11.18 -6.76 -12.82
C ASN A 74 11.30 -5.80 -14.02
N GLN A 75 10.87 -4.56 -13.84
CA GLN A 75 10.95 -3.51 -14.87
C GLN A 75 11.55 -2.23 -14.27
N PRO A 76 12.32 -1.43 -15.02
CA PRO A 76 12.95 -0.21 -14.49
C PRO A 76 11.97 0.78 -13.86
N ILE A 77 10.75 0.91 -14.38
CA ILE A 77 9.72 1.79 -13.82
C ILE A 77 9.29 1.33 -12.43
N GLN A 78 9.23 0.01 -12.18
CA GLN A 78 8.89 -0.54 -10.88
C GLN A 78 9.97 -0.21 -9.85
N SER A 79 11.26 -0.31 -10.21
CA SER A 79 12.38 0.09 -9.35
C SER A 79 12.33 1.58 -9.00
N ILE A 80 11.97 2.45 -9.95
CA ILE A 80 11.79 3.88 -9.70
C ILE A 80 10.68 4.11 -8.68
N VAL A 81 9.52 3.50 -8.87
CA VAL A 81 8.38 3.64 -7.94
C VAL A 81 8.74 3.10 -6.56
N LYS A 82 9.36 1.92 -6.45
CA LYS A 82 9.84 1.36 -5.19
C LYS A 82 10.83 2.30 -4.48
N SER A 83 11.73 2.94 -5.25
CA SER A 83 12.68 3.93 -4.70
C SER A 83 11.96 5.14 -4.12
N ILE A 84 10.95 5.67 -4.82
CA ILE A 84 10.12 6.77 -4.32
C ILE A 84 9.42 6.38 -3.01
N LEU A 85 8.83 5.18 -2.95
CA LEU A 85 8.19 4.68 -1.73
C LEU A 85 9.19 4.49 -0.59
N SER A 86 10.40 4.02 -0.89
CA SER A 86 11.48 3.87 0.08
C SER A 86 11.93 5.22 0.66
N VAL A 87 12.14 6.23 -0.20
CA VAL A 87 12.47 7.61 0.22
C VAL A 87 11.34 8.19 1.08
N GLY A 88 10.08 8.01 0.66
CA GLY A 88 8.93 8.45 1.45
C GLY A 88 8.87 7.76 2.83
N THR A 89 9.16 6.47 2.89
CA THR A 89 9.24 5.72 4.16
C THR A 89 10.39 6.23 5.04
N LEU A 90 11.53 6.59 4.44
CA LEU A 90 12.65 7.22 5.15
C LEU A 90 12.24 8.54 5.79
N ILE A 91 11.49 9.39 5.08
CA ILE A 91 10.96 10.64 5.64
C ILE A 91 10.04 10.35 6.84
N VAL A 92 9.17 9.34 6.72
CA VAL A 92 8.30 8.92 7.83
C VAL A 92 9.12 8.43 9.04
N PHE A 93 10.21 7.71 8.83
CA PHE A 93 11.11 7.28 9.92
C PHE A 93 11.76 8.48 10.61
N LEU A 94 12.20 9.48 9.86
CA LEU A 94 12.74 10.73 10.43
C LEU A 94 11.67 11.48 11.21
N MET A 95 10.44 11.56 10.73
CA MET A 95 9.31 12.16 11.46
C MET A 95 8.94 11.37 12.72
N ALA A 96 9.09 10.05 12.70
CA ALA A 96 8.81 9.19 13.86
C ALA A 96 9.85 9.31 14.98
N HIS A 97 11.05 9.83 14.68
CA HIS A 97 12.18 9.85 15.60
C HIS A 97 11.83 10.44 16.98
N GLU A 98 11.24 11.64 17.03
CA GLU A 98 10.88 12.29 18.29
C GLU A 98 9.72 11.59 19.02
N TRP A 99 8.77 11.01 18.26
CA TRP A 99 7.68 10.26 18.85
C TRP A 99 8.18 8.95 19.48
N MET A 100 9.07 8.22 18.79
CA MET A 100 9.67 6.97 19.28
C MET A 100 10.61 7.15 20.49
N ARG A 101 11.05 8.36 20.78
CA ARG A 101 11.86 8.66 21.99
C ARG A 101 11.02 8.83 23.26
N ARG A 102 9.70 8.93 23.14
CA ARG A 102 8.81 9.04 24.31
C ARG A 102 8.80 7.73 25.09
N PRO A 103 8.73 7.77 26.43
CA PRO A 103 8.77 6.55 27.26
C PRO A 103 7.69 5.53 26.94
N ASP A 104 6.50 5.99 26.51
CA ASP A 104 5.35 5.16 26.15
C ASP A 104 5.49 4.47 24.78
N ALA A 105 6.30 5.05 23.87
CA ALA A 105 6.55 4.52 22.54
C ALA A 105 7.89 3.78 22.41
N ALA A 106 8.89 4.16 23.21
CA ALA A 106 10.26 3.66 23.14
C ALA A 106 10.37 2.14 23.25
N ILE A 107 9.53 1.51 24.08
CA ILE A 107 9.50 0.05 24.28
C ILE A 107 9.05 -0.70 23.00
N LYS A 108 8.32 -0.03 22.11
CA LYS A 108 7.72 -0.61 20.89
C LYS A 108 8.42 -0.16 19.61
N GLN A 109 9.62 0.40 19.70
CA GLN A 109 10.34 0.95 18.55
C GLN A 109 10.58 -0.10 17.46
N GLY A 110 11.09 -1.28 17.84
CA GLY A 110 11.35 -2.36 16.91
C GLY A 110 10.08 -2.83 16.19
N GLU A 111 8.98 -2.98 16.94
CA GLU A 111 7.68 -3.34 16.36
C GLU A 111 7.24 -2.32 15.31
N PHE A 112 7.37 -1.02 15.58
CA PHE A 112 6.99 0.04 14.63
C PHE A 112 7.78 -0.06 13.32
N TYR A 113 9.11 -0.19 13.40
CA TYR A 113 9.96 -0.26 12.21
C TYR A 113 9.72 -1.54 11.41
N VAL A 114 9.66 -2.69 12.08
CA VAL A 114 9.42 -4.00 11.43
C VAL A 114 8.05 -4.02 10.75
N LEU A 115 6.98 -3.58 11.42
CA LEU A 115 5.65 -3.53 10.84
C LEU A 115 5.58 -2.58 9.64
N THR A 116 6.20 -1.39 9.73
CA THR A 116 6.21 -0.43 8.63
C THR A 116 6.95 -0.99 7.41
N LEU A 117 8.11 -1.61 7.60
CA LEU A 117 8.87 -2.22 6.50
C LEU A 117 8.16 -3.46 5.94
N SER A 118 7.44 -4.21 6.76
CA SER A 118 6.60 -5.33 6.27
C SER A 118 5.49 -4.84 5.36
N THR A 119 4.85 -3.69 5.69
CA THR A 119 3.87 -3.09 4.77
C THR A 119 4.51 -2.61 3.47
N LEU A 120 5.72 -2.03 3.54
CA LEU A 120 6.48 -1.63 2.35
C LEU A 120 6.83 -2.83 1.46
N LEU A 121 7.23 -3.95 2.06
CA LEU A 121 7.50 -5.20 1.35
C LEU A 121 6.24 -5.71 0.60
N GLY A 122 5.08 -5.65 1.25
CA GLY A 122 3.80 -5.99 0.61
C GLY A 122 3.50 -5.10 -0.61
N MET A 123 3.79 -3.79 -0.52
CA MET A 123 3.65 -2.88 -1.66
C MET A 123 4.61 -3.22 -2.80
N TYR A 124 5.85 -3.63 -2.50
CA TYR A 124 6.81 -4.08 -3.50
C TYR A 124 6.31 -5.32 -4.23
N PHE A 125 5.75 -6.30 -3.51
CA PHE A 125 5.15 -7.48 -4.14
C PHE A 125 3.97 -7.12 -5.05
N MET A 126 3.10 -6.18 -4.64
CA MET A 126 2.02 -5.70 -5.50
C MET A 126 2.53 -5.04 -6.78
N ILE A 127 3.57 -4.20 -6.68
CA ILE A 127 4.15 -3.46 -7.81
C ILE A 127 4.78 -4.41 -8.83
N SER A 128 5.43 -5.47 -8.36
CA SER A 128 6.12 -6.47 -9.20
C SER A 128 5.25 -7.65 -9.59
N ALA A 129 3.96 -7.66 -9.22
CA ALA A 129 3.09 -8.78 -9.53
C ALA A 129 2.84 -8.93 -11.04
N GLY A 130 3.02 -10.15 -11.54
CA GLY A 130 2.60 -10.61 -12.86
C GLY A 130 1.42 -11.58 -12.81
N HIS A 131 0.95 -11.88 -11.59
CA HIS A 131 -0.13 -12.81 -11.32
C HIS A 131 -0.98 -12.32 -10.16
N PHE A 132 -2.29 -12.49 -10.23
CA PHE A 132 -3.20 -12.00 -9.18
C PHE A 132 -2.96 -12.62 -7.81
N LEU A 133 -2.45 -13.85 -7.72
CA LEU A 133 -2.09 -14.45 -6.43
C LEU A 133 -0.97 -13.66 -5.75
N MET A 134 0.10 -13.31 -6.48
CA MET A 134 1.20 -12.51 -5.94
C MET A 134 0.73 -11.11 -5.56
N PHE A 135 -0.09 -10.49 -6.40
CA PHE A 135 -0.73 -9.22 -6.09
C PHE A 135 -1.52 -9.28 -4.77
N PHE A 136 -2.35 -10.33 -4.60
CA PHE A 136 -3.16 -10.49 -3.39
C PHE A 136 -2.33 -10.72 -2.13
N ILE A 137 -1.29 -11.57 -2.21
CA ILE A 137 -0.34 -11.78 -1.10
C ILE A 137 0.32 -10.45 -0.72
N GLY A 138 0.75 -9.66 -1.71
CA GLY A 138 1.31 -8.33 -1.49
C GLY A 138 0.31 -7.38 -0.82
N LEU A 139 -0.96 -7.38 -1.26
CA LEU A 139 -2.03 -6.57 -0.70
C LEU A 139 -2.26 -6.87 0.79
N GLU A 140 -2.34 -8.15 1.16
CA GLU A 140 -2.55 -8.57 2.54
C GLU A 140 -1.31 -8.30 3.40
N THR A 141 -0.11 -8.56 2.88
CA THR A 141 1.15 -8.23 3.56
C THR A 141 1.27 -6.72 3.82
N ALA A 142 0.72 -5.87 2.95
CA ALA A 142 0.67 -4.42 3.16
C ALA A 142 -0.47 -3.98 4.08
N SER A 143 -1.53 -4.77 4.26
CA SER A 143 -2.75 -4.34 4.95
C SER A 143 -2.80 -4.82 6.41
N ILE A 144 -2.43 -6.06 6.69
CA ILE A 144 -2.51 -6.64 8.04
C ILE A 144 -1.56 -5.92 9.02
N PRO A 145 -0.27 -5.73 8.72
CA PRO A 145 0.61 -4.98 9.61
C PRO A 145 0.19 -3.50 9.75
N MET A 146 -0.41 -2.92 8.71
CA MET A 146 -0.95 -1.56 8.76
C MET A 146 -2.06 -1.42 9.80
N ALA A 147 -2.91 -2.41 9.98
CA ALA A 147 -3.94 -2.40 11.03
C ALA A 147 -3.31 -2.30 12.43
N ALA A 148 -2.22 -3.03 12.67
CA ALA A 148 -1.48 -2.96 13.92
C ALA A 148 -0.82 -1.57 14.12
N LEU A 149 -0.28 -0.98 13.04
CA LEU A 149 0.27 0.38 13.07
C LEU A 149 -0.80 1.43 13.37
N VAL A 150 -2.00 1.32 12.80
CA VAL A 150 -3.13 2.23 13.09
C VAL A 150 -3.53 2.15 14.56
N ALA A 151 -3.54 0.95 15.14
CA ALA A 151 -3.85 0.70 16.56
C ALA A 151 -2.62 0.81 17.47
N PHE A 152 -1.51 1.41 17.04
CA PHE A 152 -0.23 1.34 17.73
C PHE A 152 -0.29 1.90 19.16
N ASP A 153 -1.04 3.00 19.36
CA ASP A 153 -1.32 3.57 20.68
C ASP A 153 -2.54 2.87 21.33
N LYS A 154 -2.51 1.54 21.45
CA LYS A 154 -3.65 0.69 21.84
C LYS A 154 -4.34 1.08 23.16
N TYR A 155 -3.67 1.78 24.02
CA TYR A 155 -4.25 2.26 25.31
C TYR A 155 -5.07 3.55 25.11
N ARG A 156 -5.00 4.21 23.96
CA ARG A 156 -5.88 5.31 23.61
C ARG A 156 -7.10 4.75 22.89
N HIS A 157 -8.28 4.98 23.45
CA HIS A 157 -9.54 4.48 22.90
C HIS A 157 -9.70 4.77 21.40
N HIS A 158 -9.39 6.00 20.97
CA HIS A 158 -9.48 6.41 19.56
C HIS A 158 -8.55 5.61 18.63
N SER A 159 -7.34 5.25 19.08
CA SER A 159 -6.41 4.47 18.27
C SER A 159 -6.86 3.01 18.15
N ALA A 160 -7.36 2.42 19.23
CA ALA A 160 -7.91 1.06 19.21
C ALA A 160 -9.16 0.97 18.32
N GLU A 161 -10.06 1.96 18.40
CA GLU A 161 -11.24 2.08 17.54
C GLU A 161 -10.85 2.22 16.07
N ALA A 162 -9.89 3.11 15.76
CA ALA A 162 -9.39 3.30 14.41
C ALA A 162 -8.81 2.01 13.82
N GLY A 163 -8.02 1.26 14.60
CA GLY A 163 -7.48 -0.04 14.20
C GLY A 163 -8.56 -1.07 13.92
N ALA A 164 -9.56 -1.16 14.79
CA ALA A 164 -10.70 -2.07 14.59
C ALA A 164 -11.50 -1.71 13.33
N LYS A 165 -11.80 -0.43 13.11
CA LYS A 165 -12.48 0.03 11.89
C LYS A 165 -11.66 -0.27 10.63
N TYR A 166 -10.35 -0.02 10.68
CA TYR A 166 -9.47 -0.30 9.55
C TYR A 166 -9.44 -1.78 9.20
N ILE A 167 -9.17 -2.67 10.18
CA ILE A 167 -9.02 -4.10 9.88
C ILE A 167 -10.33 -4.74 9.40
N LEU A 168 -11.46 -4.40 10.02
CA LEU A 168 -12.77 -4.95 9.61
C LEU A 168 -13.15 -4.53 8.21
N THR A 169 -12.98 -3.25 7.87
CA THR A 169 -13.29 -2.75 6.53
C THR A 169 -12.29 -3.24 5.48
N ALA A 170 -11.01 -3.39 5.84
CA ALA A 170 -9.98 -3.95 4.98
C ALA A 170 -10.28 -5.42 4.64
N LEU A 171 -10.57 -6.26 5.63
CA LEU A 171 -10.90 -7.68 5.40
C LEU A 171 -12.16 -7.86 4.56
N PHE A 172 -13.20 -7.05 4.80
CA PHE A 172 -14.40 -7.07 3.97
C PHE A 172 -14.08 -6.70 2.52
N SER A 173 -13.28 -5.66 2.32
CA SER A 173 -12.85 -5.19 1.02
C SER A 173 -11.98 -6.21 0.27
N SER A 174 -11.04 -6.86 0.98
CA SER A 174 -10.23 -7.97 0.44
C SER A 174 -11.09 -9.17 0.04
N GLY A 175 -12.13 -9.47 0.82
CA GLY A 175 -13.10 -10.53 0.50
C GLY A 175 -13.85 -10.25 -0.81
N LEU A 176 -14.31 -9.00 -1.02
CA LEU A 176 -14.94 -8.59 -2.27
C LEU A 176 -13.97 -8.69 -3.45
N LEU A 177 -12.72 -8.23 -3.27
CA LEU A 177 -11.68 -8.32 -4.29
C LEU A 177 -11.41 -9.78 -4.67
N LEU A 178 -11.24 -10.67 -3.69
CA LEU A 178 -11.04 -12.11 -3.94
C LEU A 178 -12.22 -12.73 -4.69
N TYR A 179 -13.44 -12.34 -4.34
CA TYR A 179 -14.62 -12.79 -5.06
C TYR A 179 -14.58 -12.33 -6.52
N GLY A 180 -14.21 -11.07 -6.78
CA GLY A 180 -13.97 -10.58 -8.13
C GLY A 180 -12.92 -11.39 -8.89
N LEU A 181 -11.78 -11.71 -8.26
CA LEU A 181 -10.74 -12.54 -8.85
C LEU A 181 -11.22 -13.98 -9.14
N SER A 182 -12.03 -14.54 -8.26
CA SER A 182 -12.65 -15.86 -8.48
C SER A 182 -13.55 -15.87 -9.71
N LEU A 183 -14.34 -14.81 -9.93
CA LEU A 183 -15.18 -14.66 -11.11
C LEU A 183 -14.34 -14.48 -12.39
N ILE A 184 -13.24 -13.72 -12.34
CA ILE A 184 -12.29 -13.62 -13.45
C ILE A 184 -11.74 -15.00 -13.79
N TYR A 185 -11.23 -15.73 -12.77
CA TYR A 185 -10.71 -17.07 -12.99
C TYR A 185 -11.76 -18.03 -13.57
N GLY A 186 -13.00 -17.95 -13.10
CA GLY A 186 -14.11 -18.78 -13.60
C GLY A 186 -14.47 -18.51 -15.07
N THR A 187 -14.24 -17.29 -15.58
CA THR A 187 -14.54 -16.92 -16.97
C THR A 187 -13.34 -17.06 -17.90
N VAL A 188 -12.14 -16.82 -17.40
CA VAL A 188 -10.90 -16.73 -18.20
C VAL A 188 -10.03 -17.98 -18.06
N GLY A 189 -10.09 -18.68 -16.92
CA GLY A 189 -9.31 -19.89 -16.64
C GLY A 189 -7.86 -19.63 -16.22
N THR A 190 -7.41 -18.38 -16.14
CA THR A 190 -6.05 -17.98 -15.73
C THR A 190 -6.06 -16.74 -14.85
N LEU A 191 -4.99 -16.57 -14.05
CA LEU A 191 -4.76 -15.38 -13.22
C LEU A 191 -3.47 -14.65 -13.60
N TYR A 192 -2.78 -15.06 -14.66
CA TYR A 192 -1.60 -14.35 -15.19
C TYR A 192 -2.04 -13.08 -15.93
N PHE A 193 -1.37 -11.99 -15.62
CA PHE A 193 -1.68 -10.67 -16.21
C PHE A 193 -1.51 -10.63 -17.73
N ALA A 194 -0.58 -11.42 -18.25
CA ALA A 194 -0.32 -11.50 -19.68
C ALA A 194 -1.43 -12.25 -20.46
N ASP A 195 -2.08 -13.23 -19.83
CA ASP A 195 -3.03 -14.12 -20.51
C ASP A 195 -4.47 -13.62 -20.45
N ILE A 196 -4.85 -12.95 -19.35
CA ILE A 196 -6.23 -12.50 -19.10
C ILE A 196 -6.79 -11.64 -20.25
N PRO A 197 -6.05 -10.64 -20.80
CA PRO A 197 -6.59 -9.75 -21.82
C PRO A 197 -7.11 -10.47 -23.07
N ALA A 198 -6.51 -11.61 -23.44
CA ALA A 198 -6.90 -12.39 -24.61
C ALA A 198 -8.29 -13.06 -24.45
N HIS A 199 -8.80 -13.16 -23.22
CA HIS A 199 -10.05 -13.86 -22.90
C HIS A 199 -11.14 -12.94 -22.34
N LEU A 200 -10.88 -11.62 -22.27
CA LEU A 200 -11.85 -10.64 -21.82
C LEU A 200 -12.71 -10.19 -23.01
N ASP A 201 -14.00 -10.48 -22.94
CA ASP A 201 -15.02 -10.12 -23.93
C ASP A 201 -16.01 -9.04 -23.46
N GLY A 202 -15.87 -8.59 -22.20
CA GLY A 202 -16.77 -7.61 -21.60
C GLY A 202 -18.15 -8.16 -21.25
N SER A 203 -18.28 -9.47 -21.05
CA SER A 203 -19.52 -10.10 -20.62
C SER A 203 -20.02 -9.54 -19.28
N PRO A 204 -21.34 -9.59 -18.98
CA PRO A 204 -21.87 -9.08 -17.72
C PRO A 204 -21.19 -9.68 -16.47
N LEU A 205 -20.77 -10.94 -16.53
CA LEU A 205 -20.06 -11.61 -15.44
C LEU A 205 -18.66 -11.04 -15.26
N GLN A 206 -17.94 -10.72 -16.34
CA GLN A 206 -16.63 -10.08 -16.29
C GLN A 206 -16.71 -8.63 -15.80
N ILE A 207 -17.77 -7.90 -16.20
CA ILE A 207 -18.03 -6.54 -15.66
C ILE A 207 -18.29 -6.61 -14.16
N MET A 208 -19.10 -7.57 -13.70
CA MET A 208 -19.35 -7.77 -12.27
C MET A 208 -18.05 -8.15 -11.53
N ALA A 209 -17.23 -9.01 -12.11
CA ALA A 209 -15.92 -9.38 -11.56
C ALA A 209 -15.00 -8.15 -11.40
N PHE A 210 -14.97 -7.29 -12.41
CA PHE A 210 -14.24 -6.02 -12.35
C PHE A 210 -14.75 -5.10 -11.24
N VAL A 211 -16.06 -4.94 -11.09
CA VAL A 211 -16.64 -4.09 -10.02
C VAL A 211 -16.26 -4.60 -8.64
N PHE A 212 -16.28 -5.91 -8.41
CA PHE A 212 -15.84 -6.49 -7.15
C PHE A 212 -14.33 -6.31 -6.92
N PHE A 213 -13.49 -6.53 -7.93
CA PHE A 213 -12.07 -6.25 -7.88
C PHE A 213 -11.80 -4.76 -7.56
N PHE A 214 -12.47 -3.88 -8.30
CA PHE A 214 -12.33 -2.44 -8.14
C PHE A 214 -12.78 -1.95 -6.75
N SER A 215 -13.79 -2.57 -6.14
CA SER A 215 -14.24 -2.21 -4.80
C SER A 215 -13.12 -2.35 -3.76
N GLY A 216 -12.31 -3.42 -3.85
CA GLY A 216 -11.15 -3.63 -3.00
C GLY A 216 -10.04 -2.61 -3.23
N MET A 217 -9.73 -2.31 -4.46
CA MET A 217 -8.75 -1.28 -4.80
C MET A 217 -9.24 0.13 -4.45
N GLY A 218 -10.52 0.41 -4.67
CA GLY A 218 -11.16 1.67 -4.28
C GLY A 218 -11.10 1.92 -2.78
N PHE A 219 -11.27 0.88 -1.95
CA PHE A 219 -11.02 0.94 -0.52
C PHE A 219 -9.58 1.34 -0.21
N LYS A 220 -8.59 0.67 -0.82
CA LYS A 220 -7.17 0.92 -0.56
C LYS A 220 -6.74 2.35 -0.89
N ILE A 221 -7.31 2.91 -1.96
CA ILE A 221 -7.04 4.28 -2.42
C ILE A 221 -7.94 5.30 -1.71
N SER A 222 -9.01 4.85 -1.04
CA SER A 222 -10.05 5.68 -0.40
C SER A 222 -10.93 6.45 -1.40
N LEU A 223 -11.30 5.82 -2.51
CA LEU A 223 -12.23 6.40 -3.48
C LEU A 223 -13.68 6.28 -2.99
N VAL A 224 -14.54 7.23 -3.33
CA VAL A 224 -15.98 7.13 -3.09
C VAL A 224 -16.57 6.00 -3.96
N PRO A 225 -17.40 5.11 -3.40
CA PRO A 225 -18.03 5.10 -2.06
C PRO A 225 -17.20 4.41 -0.95
N PHE A 226 -16.03 3.87 -1.24
CA PHE A 226 -15.22 3.03 -0.34
C PHE A 226 -14.36 3.84 0.66
N HIS A 227 -14.62 5.13 0.85
CA HIS A 227 -13.81 6.10 1.59
C HIS A 227 -14.16 6.23 3.09
N LEU A 228 -15.27 5.65 3.55
CA LEU A 228 -15.87 5.95 4.86
C LEU A 228 -14.94 5.66 6.06
N TRP A 229 -14.00 4.74 5.91
CA TRP A 229 -13.03 4.41 6.96
C TRP A 229 -11.95 5.49 7.16
N THR A 230 -11.67 6.29 6.11
CA THR A 230 -10.45 7.12 6.03
C THR A 230 -10.42 8.23 7.08
N ALA A 231 -11.54 8.93 7.30
CA ALA A 231 -11.60 10.04 8.24
C ALA A 231 -11.39 9.57 9.69
N ASP A 232 -12.05 8.50 10.09
CA ASP A 232 -11.96 7.94 11.44
C ASP A 232 -10.59 7.33 11.73
N VAL A 233 -10.02 6.63 10.74
CA VAL A 233 -8.70 6.01 10.85
C VAL A 233 -7.59 7.08 10.92
N TYR A 234 -7.66 8.12 10.09
CA TYR A 234 -6.65 9.19 10.11
C TYR A 234 -6.69 9.99 11.40
N GLU A 235 -7.87 10.21 11.96
CA GLU A 235 -8.03 10.88 13.24
C GLU A 235 -7.43 10.05 14.39
N GLY A 236 -7.75 8.76 14.46
CA GLY A 236 -7.38 7.90 15.59
C GLY A 236 -5.95 7.37 15.54
N ALA A 237 -5.38 7.19 14.34
CA ALA A 237 -4.02 6.68 14.19
C ALA A 237 -2.96 7.70 14.66
N PRO A 238 -1.76 7.24 15.07
CA PRO A 238 -0.61 8.12 15.28
C PRO A 238 -0.28 8.94 14.04
N SER A 239 0.14 10.19 14.18
CA SER A 239 0.31 11.12 13.04
C SER A 239 1.32 10.63 12.00
N THR A 240 2.39 9.96 12.43
CA THR A 240 3.39 9.35 11.54
C THR A 240 2.83 8.18 10.74
N VAL A 241 1.97 7.36 11.36
CA VAL A 241 1.24 6.27 10.69
C VAL A 241 0.23 6.85 9.70
N THR A 242 -0.48 7.91 10.06
CA THR A 242 -1.39 8.62 9.15
C THR A 242 -0.64 9.16 7.94
N ALA A 243 0.54 9.76 8.11
CA ALA A 243 1.37 10.25 7.02
C ALA A 243 1.79 9.11 6.08
N TYR A 244 2.24 7.98 6.63
CA TYR A 244 2.61 6.80 5.86
C TYR A 244 1.41 6.24 5.06
N LEU A 245 0.26 6.10 5.71
CA LEU A 245 -0.96 5.56 5.09
C LEU A 245 -1.50 6.49 3.99
N SER A 246 -1.43 7.81 4.20
CA SER A 246 -1.99 8.80 3.26
C SER A 246 -1.19 8.97 1.98
N VAL A 247 0.12 8.77 2.03
CA VAL A 247 1.03 9.00 0.89
C VAL A 247 1.56 7.70 0.33
N ILE A 248 2.28 6.93 1.14
CA ILE A 248 3.03 5.76 0.66
C ILE A 248 2.07 4.64 0.24
N SER A 249 1.15 4.27 1.12
CA SER A 249 0.19 3.19 0.83
C SER A 249 -0.75 3.52 -0.33
N LYS A 250 -1.25 4.77 -0.41
CA LYS A 250 -2.12 5.20 -1.51
C LYS A 250 -1.36 5.31 -2.82
N GLY A 251 -0.15 5.87 -2.82
CA GLY A 251 0.68 6.00 -4.01
C GLY A 251 0.98 4.63 -4.63
N ALA A 252 1.39 3.66 -3.81
CA ALA A 252 1.59 2.29 -4.27
C ALA A 252 0.31 1.69 -4.87
N ALA A 253 -0.82 1.81 -4.19
CA ALA A 253 -2.10 1.26 -4.65
C ALA A 253 -2.57 1.91 -5.95
N ALA A 254 -2.39 3.23 -6.11
CA ALA A 254 -2.75 3.96 -7.33
C ALA A 254 -1.91 3.51 -8.52
N PHE A 255 -0.59 3.36 -8.36
CA PHE A 255 0.29 2.84 -9.40
C PHE A 255 -0.08 1.42 -9.82
N VAL A 256 -0.36 0.55 -8.85
CA VAL A 256 -0.75 -0.84 -9.11
C VAL A 256 -2.10 -0.90 -9.81
N LEU A 257 -3.10 -0.12 -9.36
CA LEU A 257 -4.41 -0.04 -10.03
C LEU A 257 -4.25 0.40 -11.48
N MET A 258 -3.48 1.47 -11.74
CA MET A 258 -3.18 1.92 -13.10
C MET A 258 -2.58 0.79 -13.94
N THR A 259 -1.57 0.10 -13.42
CA THR A 259 -0.90 -1.01 -14.11
C THR A 259 -1.88 -2.12 -14.47
N ILE A 260 -2.74 -2.52 -13.54
CA ILE A 260 -3.74 -3.58 -13.76
C ILE A 260 -4.80 -3.14 -14.77
N LEU A 261 -5.29 -1.90 -14.69
CA LEU A 261 -6.28 -1.38 -15.64
C LEU A 261 -5.77 -1.39 -17.08
N TYR A 262 -4.52 -0.98 -17.29
CA TYR A 262 -3.94 -0.90 -18.64
C TYR A 262 -3.34 -2.19 -19.15
N LYS A 263 -2.88 -3.08 -18.29
CA LYS A 263 -2.31 -4.37 -18.72
C LYS A 263 -3.36 -5.48 -18.75
N VAL A 264 -4.20 -5.58 -17.72
CA VAL A 264 -5.12 -6.70 -17.55
C VAL A 264 -6.50 -6.37 -18.09
N PHE A 265 -7.07 -5.22 -17.73
CA PHE A 265 -8.42 -4.81 -18.12
C PHE A 265 -8.44 -3.89 -19.36
N ALA A 266 -7.36 -3.84 -20.16
CA ALA A 266 -7.30 -3.04 -21.38
C ALA A 266 -8.46 -3.32 -22.36
N PRO A 267 -8.90 -4.57 -22.61
CA PRO A 267 -10.03 -4.83 -23.51
C PRO A 267 -11.38 -4.28 -22.99
N MET A 268 -11.49 -4.04 -21.69
CA MET A 268 -12.69 -3.50 -21.04
C MET A 268 -12.55 -1.99 -20.74
N ALA A 269 -11.73 -1.27 -21.52
CA ALA A 269 -11.43 0.15 -21.24
C ALA A 269 -12.69 1.03 -21.20
N ALA A 270 -13.64 0.83 -22.11
CA ALA A 270 -14.89 1.60 -22.13
C ALA A 270 -15.69 1.44 -20.82
N GLN A 271 -15.77 0.22 -20.31
CA GLN A 271 -16.54 -0.10 -19.09
C GLN A 271 -15.88 0.48 -17.84
N TRP A 272 -14.57 0.24 -17.65
CA TRP A 272 -13.92 0.74 -16.43
C TRP A 272 -13.70 2.26 -16.45
N GLN A 273 -13.55 2.89 -17.62
CA GLN A 273 -13.49 4.35 -17.73
C GLN A 273 -14.80 5.00 -17.31
N GLU A 274 -15.93 4.43 -17.69
CA GLU A 274 -17.24 4.93 -17.26
C GLU A 274 -17.41 4.86 -15.74
N VAL A 275 -17.05 3.72 -15.12
CA VAL A 275 -17.08 3.58 -13.67
C VAL A 275 -16.17 4.60 -12.99
N LEU A 276 -14.92 4.73 -13.47
CA LEU A 276 -13.96 5.69 -12.91
C LEU A 276 -14.44 7.15 -13.04
N TYR A 277 -15.07 7.50 -14.15
CA TYR A 277 -15.60 8.85 -14.35
C TYR A 277 -16.55 9.27 -13.21
N TRP A 278 -17.52 8.43 -12.90
CA TRP A 278 -18.46 8.70 -11.80
C TRP A 278 -17.79 8.68 -10.42
N VAL A 279 -16.89 7.75 -10.19
CA VAL A 279 -16.11 7.65 -8.94
C VAL A 279 -15.24 8.88 -8.72
N ILE A 280 -14.59 9.40 -9.75
CA ILE A 280 -13.76 10.61 -9.69
C ILE A 280 -14.62 11.82 -9.31
N ILE A 281 -15.73 12.06 -10.04
CA ILE A 281 -16.64 13.19 -9.76
C ILE A 281 -17.14 13.11 -8.32
N ALA A 282 -17.62 11.94 -7.90
CA ALA A 282 -18.12 11.73 -6.55
C ALA A 282 -17.02 11.96 -5.49
N SER A 283 -15.80 11.43 -5.72
CA SER A 283 -14.68 11.56 -4.78
C SER A 283 -14.26 13.01 -4.59
N ILE A 284 -14.08 13.75 -5.68
CA ILE A 284 -13.67 15.15 -5.60
C ILE A 284 -14.77 16.00 -4.97
N THR A 285 -16.02 15.83 -5.40
CA THR A 285 -17.13 16.66 -4.94
C THR A 285 -17.48 16.41 -3.48
N LEU A 286 -17.76 15.15 -3.12
CA LEU A 286 -18.20 14.81 -1.76
C LEU A 286 -17.10 15.04 -0.73
N ALA A 287 -15.85 14.70 -1.06
CA ALA A 287 -14.76 14.92 -0.12
C ALA A 287 -14.56 16.40 0.20
N ASN A 288 -14.61 17.29 -0.79
CA ASN A 288 -14.49 18.73 -0.57
C ASN A 288 -15.67 19.29 0.23
N LEU A 289 -16.90 18.84 -0.05
CA LEU A 289 -18.08 19.25 0.73
C LEU A 289 -17.98 18.82 2.19
N PHE A 290 -17.53 17.58 2.46
CA PHE A 290 -17.35 17.12 3.83
C PHE A 290 -16.18 17.82 4.53
N ALA A 291 -15.11 18.15 3.82
CA ALA A 291 -13.96 18.88 4.37
C ALA A 291 -14.37 20.23 4.96
N LEU A 292 -15.29 20.96 4.32
CA LEU A 292 -15.76 22.29 4.79
C LEU A 292 -16.41 22.28 6.18
N ARG A 293 -16.93 21.14 6.63
CA ARG A 293 -17.61 20.98 7.94
C ARG A 293 -16.70 20.44 9.04
N GLN A 294 -15.43 20.14 8.72
CA GLN A 294 -14.52 19.52 9.69
C GLN A 294 -13.85 20.59 10.58
N GLU A 295 -13.95 20.40 11.88
CA GLU A 295 -13.24 21.19 12.90
C GLU A 295 -11.89 20.53 13.28
N ASN A 296 -11.80 19.22 13.16
CA ASN A 296 -10.58 18.47 13.44
C ASN A 296 -9.65 18.45 12.23
N LEU A 297 -8.40 18.94 12.41
CA LEU A 297 -7.41 19.05 11.34
C LEU A 297 -7.09 17.70 10.68
N LYS A 298 -6.98 16.62 11.46
CA LYS A 298 -6.72 15.28 10.89
C LYS A 298 -7.86 14.79 10.01
N ARG A 299 -9.11 15.03 10.41
CA ARG A 299 -10.29 14.70 9.59
C ARG A 299 -10.35 15.56 8.33
N LEU A 300 -10.06 16.83 8.44
CA LEU A 300 -9.98 17.73 7.28
C LEU A 300 -8.93 17.23 6.29
N MET A 301 -7.72 16.86 6.77
CA MET A 301 -6.67 16.28 5.92
C MET A 301 -7.07 14.92 5.33
N ALA A 302 -7.88 14.12 6.04
CA ALA A 302 -8.41 12.87 5.51
C ALA A 302 -9.34 13.11 4.31
N PHE A 303 -10.27 14.05 4.39
CA PHE A 303 -11.13 14.41 3.27
C PHE A 303 -10.35 15.06 2.12
N SER A 304 -9.35 15.89 2.41
CA SER A 304 -8.40 16.37 1.42
C SER A 304 -7.70 15.22 0.69
N SER A 305 -7.24 14.19 1.44
CA SER A 305 -6.61 13.01 0.86
C SER A 305 -7.55 12.16 -0.02
N ILE A 306 -8.87 12.13 0.28
CA ILE A 306 -9.88 11.48 -0.56
C ILE A 306 -10.06 12.27 -1.87
N SER A 307 -10.12 13.59 -1.79
CA SER A 307 -10.19 14.46 -2.97
C SER A 307 -8.95 14.29 -3.86
N GLN A 308 -7.76 14.27 -3.26
CA GLN A 308 -6.50 14.04 -3.99
C GLN A 308 -6.46 12.66 -4.68
N ALA A 309 -7.01 11.63 -4.05
CA ALA A 309 -7.18 10.33 -4.70
C ALA A 309 -8.04 10.41 -5.96
N GLY A 310 -9.10 11.21 -5.94
CA GLY A 310 -9.91 11.52 -7.13
C GLY A 310 -9.10 12.22 -8.23
N TYR A 311 -8.25 13.20 -7.87
CA TYR A 311 -7.37 13.87 -8.84
C TYR A 311 -6.33 12.93 -9.46
N ILE A 312 -5.73 12.05 -8.67
CA ILE A 312 -4.80 11.03 -9.17
C ILE A 312 -5.48 10.13 -10.22
N MET A 313 -6.74 9.77 -10.01
CA MET A 313 -7.49 8.95 -10.97
C MET A 313 -7.81 9.69 -12.28
N LEU A 314 -7.75 11.03 -12.35
CA LEU A 314 -7.83 11.77 -13.63
C LEU A 314 -6.65 11.43 -14.54
N GLY A 315 -5.45 11.25 -13.98
CA GLY A 315 -4.29 10.77 -14.74
C GLY A 315 -4.52 9.37 -15.30
N VAL A 316 -5.17 8.49 -14.53
CA VAL A 316 -5.49 7.13 -14.98
C VAL A 316 -6.52 7.14 -16.11
N ILE A 317 -7.62 7.88 -15.99
CA ILE A 317 -8.70 7.87 -16.99
C ILE A 317 -8.31 8.48 -18.34
N SER A 318 -7.27 9.31 -18.36
CA SER A 318 -6.83 10.02 -19.58
C SER A 318 -6.39 9.08 -20.72
N GLY A 319 -5.98 7.85 -20.42
CA GLY A 319 -5.54 6.87 -21.42
C GLY A 319 -4.24 7.21 -22.13
N THR A 320 -3.54 8.25 -21.67
CA THR A 320 -2.32 8.76 -22.32
C THR A 320 -1.06 8.50 -21.50
N SER A 321 0.11 8.42 -22.18
CA SER A 321 1.38 8.30 -21.48
C SER A 321 1.67 9.50 -20.57
N LEU A 322 1.21 10.69 -20.96
CA LEU A 322 1.30 11.91 -20.16
C LEU A 322 0.46 11.82 -18.87
N GLY A 323 -0.76 11.28 -18.96
CA GLY A 323 -1.59 11.05 -17.79
C GLY A 323 -1.00 10.00 -16.85
N MET A 324 -0.41 8.94 -17.39
CA MET A 324 0.28 7.93 -16.59
C MET A 324 1.51 8.50 -15.86
N THR A 325 2.30 9.35 -16.54
CA THR A 325 3.45 10.03 -15.91
C THR A 325 3.03 11.07 -14.87
N SER A 326 1.87 11.69 -15.02
CA SER A 326 1.35 12.66 -14.04
C SER A 326 0.88 12.03 -12.73
N LEU A 327 0.71 10.71 -12.70
CA LEU A 327 0.32 9.98 -11.48
C LEU A 327 1.53 9.77 -10.54
N VAL A 328 2.72 9.56 -11.08
CA VAL A 328 3.98 9.34 -10.37
C VAL A 328 4.63 10.66 -9.97
#